data_441eba9fd59a64ddb054cc778415a329
#
_entry.id   441eba9fd59a64ddb054cc778415a329
#
_cell.length_a   1.000
_cell.length_b   1.000
_cell.length_c   1.000
_cell.angle_alpha   90.00
_cell.angle_beta   90.00
_cell.angle_gamma   90.00
#
_symmetry.space_group_name_H-M   'P 1'
#
loop_
_entity.id
_entity.type
_entity.pdbx_description
1 polymer ?
#
loop_
_entity_poly.entity_id
_entity_poly.type
_entity_poly.pdbx_seq_one_letter_code
_entity_poly.pdbx_strand_id
1 'polypeptide(L)'
;MLSVDRDPVALTLTIVAEFATTAERVWQGWADPRQLERWGGPPTSPATVVDHDLRAGGRVTDYMTGPDGEKHHGCWRLIAVDPLRSLTVEDGFADARGQPNDELPTTTVEVRLVETPEKTTMTITSRFKSIADMAQLLGTGQEEGMRLAVGQIDAVLATTTGF
;
A
#
# COMPACT_ATOMS: atom_id res chain seq x y z
N MET A 1 1.48 -16.62 -4.37
CA MET A 1 0.18 -16.78 -3.69
C MET A 1 -0.26 -15.48 -3.06
N LEU A 2 -1.53 -15.18 -3.13
CA LEU A 2 -2.11 -13.96 -2.56
C LEU A 2 -3.39 -14.33 -1.81
N SER A 3 -3.49 -13.94 -0.55
CA SER A 3 -4.69 -14.16 0.25
C SER A 3 -5.16 -12.87 0.89
N VAL A 4 -6.47 -12.77 1.11
CA VAL A 4 -7.10 -11.61 1.74
C VAL A 4 -8.02 -12.12 2.85
N ASP A 5 -7.88 -11.56 4.05
CA ASP A 5 -8.70 -11.91 5.19
C ASP A 5 -9.27 -10.65 5.84
N ARG A 6 -10.57 -10.65 6.06
CA ARG A 6 -11.30 -9.55 6.70
C ARG A 6 -11.79 -10.00 8.06
N ASP A 7 -11.42 -9.28 9.12
CA ASP A 7 -11.82 -9.57 10.49
C ASP A 7 -12.55 -8.35 11.10
N PRO A 8 -13.90 -8.35 11.08
CA PRO A 8 -14.67 -7.22 11.62
C PRO A 8 -14.63 -7.11 13.12
N VAL A 9 -14.24 -8.16 13.84
CA VAL A 9 -14.10 -8.13 15.31
C VAL A 9 -12.80 -7.43 15.68
N ALA A 10 -11.70 -7.79 15.01
CA ALA A 10 -10.40 -7.15 15.22
C ALA A 10 -10.27 -5.82 14.46
N LEU A 11 -11.22 -5.50 13.59
CA LEU A 11 -11.20 -4.32 12.73
C LEU A 11 -9.98 -4.30 11.80
N THR A 12 -9.66 -5.45 11.21
CA THR A 12 -8.49 -5.58 10.33
C THR A 12 -8.85 -6.15 8.97
N LEU A 13 -8.06 -5.75 7.99
CA LEU A 13 -7.98 -6.36 6.67
C LEU A 13 -6.54 -6.78 6.46
N THR A 14 -6.29 -8.06 6.24
CA THR A 14 -4.94 -8.60 6.08
C THR A 14 -4.76 -9.17 4.70
N ILE A 15 -3.70 -8.72 4.02
CA ILE A 15 -3.30 -9.26 2.72
C ILE A 15 -1.95 -9.92 2.90
N VAL A 16 -1.83 -11.18 2.47
CA VAL A 16 -0.58 -11.93 2.50
C VAL A 16 -0.20 -12.29 1.08
N ALA A 17 1.02 -11.95 0.68
CA ALA A 17 1.54 -12.26 -0.63
C ALA A 17 2.93 -12.89 -0.49
N GLU A 18 3.23 -13.87 -1.35
CA GLU A 18 4.53 -14.54 -1.36
C GLU A 18 5.21 -14.28 -2.70
N PHE A 19 6.51 -13.96 -2.64
CA PHE A 19 7.31 -13.65 -3.81
C PHE A 19 8.57 -14.51 -3.81
N ALA A 20 8.90 -15.11 -4.95
CA ALA A 20 10.10 -15.95 -5.11
C ALA A 20 11.34 -15.08 -5.31
N THR A 21 11.64 -14.20 -4.35
CA THR A 21 12.76 -13.28 -4.38
C THR A 21 13.14 -12.85 -2.97
N THR A 22 14.13 -11.97 -2.85
CA THR A 22 14.65 -11.48 -1.56
C THR A 22 13.78 -10.36 -0.99
N ALA A 23 13.89 -10.15 0.33
CA ALA A 23 13.23 -9.03 0.98
C ALA A 23 13.71 -7.69 0.44
N GLU A 24 14.99 -7.60 0.04
CA GLU A 24 15.54 -6.39 -0.58
C GLU A 24 14.79 -6.02 -1.85
N ARG A 25 14.52 -7.01 -2.71
CA ARG A 25 13.79 -6.77 -3.96
C ARG A 25 12.36 -6.33 -3.70
N VAL A 26 11.67 -6.98 -2.76
CA VAL A 26 10.31 -6.62 -2.39
C VAL A 26 10.29 -5.23 -1.75
N TRP A 27 11.26 -4.95 -0.87
CA TRP A 27 11.38 -3.65 -0.23
C TRP A 27 11.54 -2.51 -1.24
N GLN A 28 12.30 -2.71 -2.31
CA GLN A 28 12.48 -1.70 -3.35
C GLN A 28 11.15 -1.32 -4.02
N GLY A 29 10.19 -2.24 -4.06
CA GLY A 29 8.86 -1.95 -4.55
C GLY A 29 8.13 -0.89 -3.71
N TRP A 30 8.53 -0.71 -2.46
CA TRP A 30 8.02 0.33 -1.56
C TRP A 30 8.96 1.54 -1.51
N ALA A 31 10.27 1.29 -1.49
CA ALA A 31 11.28 2.32 -1.27
C ALA A 31 11.63 3.13 -2.52
N ASP A 32 11.42 2.57 -3.70
CA ASP A 32 11.62 3.27 -4.97
C ASP A 32 10.28 3.83 -5.45
N PRO A 33 10.10 5.17 -5.49
CA PRO A 33 8.82 5.74 -5.88
C PRO A 33 8.37 5.34 -7.29
N ARG A 34 9.32 5.09 -8.21
CA ARG A 34 8.96 4.67 -9.56
C ARG A 34 8.46 3.23 -9.60
N GLN A 35 8.96 2.37 -8.71
CA GLN A 35 8.43 1.02 -8.57
C GLN A 35 7.09 1.03 -7.84
N LEU A 36 6.99 1.82 -6.76
CA LEU A 36 5.75 1.94 -6.00
C LEU A 36 4.58 2.38 -6.88
N GLU A 37 4.77 3.38 -7.73
CA GLU A 37 3.68 3.86 -8.59
C GLU A 37 3.26 2.85 -9.66
N ARG A 38 4.11 1.88 -9.99
CA ARG A 38 3.77 0.85 -10.98
C ARG A 38 2.77 -0.18 -10.46
N TRP A 39 2.72 -0.37 -9.14
CA TRP A 39 1.78 -1.33 -8.56
C TRP A 39 0.82 -0.70 -7.54
N GLY A 40 1.09 0.53 -7.10
CA GLY A 40 0.35 1.18 -6.01
C GLY A 40 -1.12 1.49 -6.31
N GLY A 41 -1.52 1.50 -7.58
CA GLY A 41 -2.92 1.63 -7.98
C GLY A 41 -3.37 0.42 -8.77
N PRO A 42 -4.67 0.08 -8.73
CA PRO A 42 -5.18 -1.02 -9.54
C PRO A 42 -5.03 -0.72 -11.03
N PRO A 43 -5.09 -1.73 -11.93
CA PRO A 43 -4.84 -1.53 -13.37
C PRO A 43 -5.70 -0.46 -14.03
N THR A 44 -6.92 -0.26 -13.52
CA THR A 44 -7.85 0.74 -14.07
C THR A 44 -7.62 2.15 -13.51
N SER A 45 -6.78 2.27 -12.49
CA SER A 45 -6.52 3.55 -11.82
C SER A 45 -5.05 3.62 -11.41
N PRO A 46 -4.13 3.78 -12.39
CA PRO A 46 -2.70 3.79 -12.10
C PRO A 46 -2.30 4.95 -11.19
N ALA A 47 -1.32 4.70 -10.33
CA ALA A 47 -0.83 5.66 -9.35
C ALA A 47 0.30 6.51 -9.91
N THR A 48 0.37 7.76 -9.47
CA THR A 48 1.53 8.65 -9.66
C THR A 48 1.99 9.08 -8.28
N VAL A 49 3.24 8.81 -7.94
CA VAL A 49 3.83 9.20 -6.66
C VAL A 49 4.46 10.59 -6.81
N VAL A 50 4.03 11.51 -5.96
CA VAL A 50 4.46 12.91 -5.99
C VAL A 50 5.57 13.16 -4.98
N ASP A 51 5.30 12.93 -3.69
CA ASP A 51 6.28 13.05 -2.62
C ASP A 51 6.59 11.65 -2.08
N HIS A 52 7.85 11.40 -1.77
CA HIS A 52 8.25 10.10 -1.25
C HIS A 52 9.41 10.26 -0.27
N ASP A 53 9.07 10.31 1.02
CA ASP A 53 10.04 10.42 2.10
C ASP A 53 9.80 9.25 3.07
N LEU A 54 10.44 8.11 2.78
CA LEU A 54 10.19 6.85 3.49
C LEU A 54 11.07 6.75 4.73
N ARG A 55 10.72 7.57 5.74
CA ARG A 55 11.35 7.57 7.05
C ARG A 55 10.33 7.95 8.11
N ALA A 56 10.59 7.60 9.36
CA ALA A 56 9.71 8.01 10.46
C ALA A 56 9.54 9.54 10.46
N GLY A 57 8.30 10.00 10.48
CA GLY A 57 7.98 11.41 10.38
C GLY A 57 7.88 11.96 8.97
N GLY A 58 8.27 11.19 7.96
CA GLY A 58 8.12 11.57 6.56
C GLY A 58 6.73 11.29 6.03
N ARG A 59 6.53 11.53 4.73
CA ARG A 59 5.25 11.24 4.08
C ARG A 59 5.43 10.83 2.63
N VAL A 60 4.45 10.09 2.15
CA VAL A 60 4.33 9.71 0.74
C VAL A 60 2.98 10.22 0.26
N THR A 61 2.98 10.99 -0.81
CA THR A 61 1.73 11.46 -1.42
C THR A 61 1.64 10.93 -2.84
N ASP A 62 0.43 10.61 -3.23
CA ASP A 62 0.17 10.09 -4.56
C ASP A 62 -1.22 10.51 -5.05
N TYR A 63 -1.49 10.23 -6.32
CA TYR A 63 -2.84 10.23 -6.83
C TYR A 63 -3.03 9.05 -7.78
N MET A 64 -4.25 8.56 -7.83
CA MET A 64 -4.67 7.55 -8.79
C MET A 64 -5.51 8.22 -9.86
N THR A 65 -5.24 7.90 -11.13
CA THR A 65 -5.98 8.47 -12.26
C THR A 65 -7.01 7.46 -12.74
N GLY A 66 -8.28 7.80 -12.58
CA GLY A 66 -9.38 6.95 -13.00
C GLY A 66 -9.62 6.97 -14.52
N PRO A 67 -10.54 6.11 -15.01
CA PRO A 67 -10.79 5.97 -16.45
C PRO A 67 -11.23 7.26 -17.15
N ASP A 68 -11.87 8.16 -16.41
CA ASP A 68 -12.36 9.44 -16.96
C ASP A 68 -11.36 10.59 -16.72
N GLY A 69 -10.15 10.27 -16.25
CA GLY A 69 -9.12 11.27 -15.98
C GLY A 69 -9.23 11.92 -14.61
N GLU A 70 -10.19 11.51 -13.79
CA GLU A 70 -10.32 12.02 -12.43
C GLU A 70 -9.14 11.56 -11.57
N LYS A 71 -8.70 12.43 -10.64
CA LYS A 71 -7.58 12.13 -9.75
C LYS A 71 -8.07 11.96 -8.32
N HIS A 72 -7.65 10.85 -7.70
CA HIS A 72 -7.95 10.52 -6.32
C HIS A 72 -6.65 10.59 -5.52
N HIS A 73 -6.53 11.59 -4.66
CA HIS A 73 -5.31 11.86 -3.91
C HIS A 73 -5.27 11.11 -2.59
N GLY A 74 -4.08 10.60 -2.25
CA GLY A 74 -3.82 9.93 -0.99
C GLY A 74 -2.55 10.41 -0.33
N CYS A 75 -2.45 10.18 0.97
CA CYS A 75 -1.29 10.56 1.75
C CYS A 75 -1.01 9.51 2.82
N TRP A 76 0.25 9.06 2.88
CA TRP A 76 0.76 8.24 3.97
C TRP A 76 1.62 9.11 4.87
N ARG A 77 1.33 9.07 6.16
CA ARG A 77 2.23 9.63 7.15
C ARG A 77 3.02 8.46 7.75
N LEU A 78 4.34 8.50 7.63
CA LEU A 78 5.20 7.42 8.09
C LEU A 78 5.35 7.46 9.60
N ILE A 79 4.91 6.41 10.28
CA ILE A 79 5.01 6.28 11.73
C ILE A 79 6.32 5.60 12.10
N ALA A 80 6.67 4.52 11.41
CA ALA A 80 7.88 3.75 11.65
C ALA A 80 8.37 3.13 10.35
N VAL A 81 9.69 3.06 10.18
CA VAL A 81 10.32 2.41 9.04
C VAL A 81 11.52 1.61 9.55
N ASP A 82 11.49 0.30 9.33
CA ASP A 82 12.59 -0.61 9.61
C ASP A 82 12.98 -1.26 8.27
N PRO A 83 13.99 -0.69 7.57
CA PRO A 83 14.31 -1.13 6.21
C PRO A 83 14.48 -2.63 6.08
N LEU A 84 13.93 -3.20 5.01
CA LEU A 84 13.91 -4.61 4.66
C LEU A 84 12.99 -5.47 5.52
N ARG A 85 12.38 -4.92 6.59
CA ARG A 85 11.57 -5.70 7.54
C ARG A 85 10.14 -5.23 7.68
N SER A 86 9.96 -3.92 7.88
CA SER A 86 8.60 -3.39 8.13
C SER A 86 8.49 -1.90 7.92
N LEU A 87 7.27 -1.47 7.68
CA LEU A 87 6.92 -0.06 7.78
C LEU A 87 5.49 0.06 8.30
N THR A 88 5.22 1.17 8.99
CA THR A 88 3.90 1.47 9.51
C THR A 88 3.52 2.87 9.09
N VAL A 89 2.34 3.01 8.50
CA VAL A 89 1.86 4.29 8.01
C VAL A 89 0.44 4.56 8.50
N GLU A 90 0.12 5.85 8.62
CA GLU A 90 -1.26 6.32 8.70
C GLU A 90 -1.67 6.67 7.29
N ASP A 91 -2.57 5.87 6.72
CA ASP A 91 -3.04 6.03 5.35
C ASP A 91 -4.34 6.83 5.35
N GLY A 92 -4.41 7.86 4.53
CA GLY A 92 -5.58 8.71 4.44
C GLY A 92 -5.75 9.32 3.07
N PHE A 93 -6.86 10.02 2.91
CA PHE A 93 -7.16 10.74 1.69
C PHE A 93 -6.55 12.14 1.75
N ALA A 94 -6.26 12.70 0.60
CA ALA A 94 -5.66 14.04 0.49
C ALA A 94 -6.42 14.88 -0.54
N ASP A 95 -6.20 16.19 -0.49
CA ASP A 95 -6.69 17.10 -1.52
C ASP A 95 -5.67 17.19 -2.68
N ALA A 96 -5.98 18.02 -3.67
CA ALA A 96 -5.12 18.16 -4.87
C ALA A 96 -3.74 18.74 -4.55
N ARG A 97 -3.54 19.29 -3.36
CA ARG A 97 -2.25 19.83 -2.90
C ARG A 97 -1.47 18.82 -2.06
N GLY A 98 -2.01 17.61 -1.88
CA GLY A 98 -1.41 16.59 -1.04
C GLY A 98 -1.62 16.81 0.46
N GLN A 99 -2.52 17.70 0.85
CA GLN A 99 -2.83 17.93 2.26
C GLN A 99 -3.86 16.90 2.74
N PRO A 100 -3.70 16.34 3.95
CA PRO A 100 -4.64 15.35 4.46
C PRO A 100 -6.08 15.89 4.51
N ASN A 101 -7.03 15.05 4.10
CA ASN A 101 -8.46 15.36 4.22
C ASN A 101 -8.98 14.76 5.53
N ASP A 102 -9.04 15.60 6.58
CA ASP A 102 -9.44 15.16 7.91
C ASP A 102 -10.92 14.81 8.04
N GLU A 103 -11.72 15.07 7.01
CA GLU A 103 -13.14 14.72 7.00
C GLU A 103 -13.39 13.23 6.72
N LEU A 104 -12.37 12.55 6.20
CA LEU A 104 -12.45 11.13 5.90
C LEU A 104 -11.62 10.33 6.90
N PRO A 105 -12.03 9.09 7.20
CA PRO A 105 -11.29 8.26 8.16
C PRO A 105 -9.93 7.86 7.62
N THR A 106 -8.99 7.64 8.55
CA THR A 106 -7.66 7.12 8.24
C THR A 106 -7.53 5.68 8.70
N THR A 107 -6.56 4.97 8.12
CA THR A 107 -6.28 3.57 8.40
C THR A 107 -4.81 3.43 8.80
N THR A 108 -4.53 2.69 9.86
CA THR A 108 -3.15 2.35 10.20
C THR A 108 -2.78 1.10 9.41
N VAL A 109 -1.74 1.19 8.60
CA VAL A 109 -1.29 0.08 7.76
C VAL A 109 0.11 -0.32 8.18
N GLU A 110 0.28 -1.60 8.51
CA GLU A 110 1.57 -2.19 8.83
C GLU A 110 1.95 -3.19 7.74
N VAL A 111 3.17 -3.04 7.22
CA VAL A 111 3.73 -3.95 6.24
C VAL A 111 4.89 -4.68 6.87
N ARG A 112 4.91 -6.00 6.78
CA ARG A 112 5.99 -6.84 7.29
C ARG A 112 6.50 -7.76 6.20
N LEU A 113 7.84 -7.87 6.13
CA LEU A 113 8.51 -8.76 5.20
C LEU A 113 9.27 -9.82 6.00
N VAL A 114 9.06 -11.08 5.65
CA VAL A 114 9.79 -12.20 6.24
C VAL A 114 10.42 -12.99 5.12
N GLU A 115 11.76 -13.00 5.07
CA GLU A 115 12.52 -13.71 4.06
C GLU A 115 12.90 -15.10 4.54
N THR A 116 12.75 -16.08 3.66
CA THR A 116 13.30 -17.42 3.81
C THR A 116 14.23 -17.67 2.63
N PRO A 117 15.04 -18.76 2.62
CA PRO A 117 15.91 -19.04 1.47
C PRO A 117 15.17 -19.18 0.14
N GLU A 118 13.87 -19.45 0.19
CA GLU A 118 13.06 -19.74 -1.02
C GLU A 118 12.18 -18.58 -1.46
N LYS A 119 11.78 -17.71 -0.52
CA LYS A 119 10.79 -16.67 -0.82
C LYS A 119 10.77 -15.58 0.23
N THR A 120 10.06 -14.50 -0.09
CA THR A 120 9.71 -13.45 0.87
C THR A 120 8.20 -13.40 1.02
N THR A 121 7.73 -13.44 2.26
CA THR A 121 6.30 -13.28 2.58
C THR A 121 6.07 -11.84 3.01
N MET A 122 5.12 -11.18 2.35
CA MET A 122 4.69 -9.83 2.69
C MET A 122 3.31 -9.88 3.31
N THR A 123 3.17 -9.30 4.49
CA THR A 123 1.89 -9.20 5.17
C THR A 123 1.54 -7.72 5.33
N ILE A 124 0.40 -7.33 4.79
CA ILE A 124 -0.14 -5.97 4.90
C ILE A 124 -1.36 -6.06 5.81
N THR A 125 -1.28 -5.42 6.97
CA THR A 125 -2.40 -5.38 7.92
C THR A 125 -2.93 -3.96 8.01
N SER A 126 -4.18 -3.78 7.58
CA SER A 126 -4.89 -2.50 7.70
C SER A 126 -5.78 -2.56 8.94
N ARG A 127 -5.63 -1.57 9.84
CA ARG A 127 -6.42 -1.49 11.07
C ARG A 127 -7.32 -0.28 11.01
N PHE A 128 -8.61 -0.53 11.15
CA PHE A 128 -9.63 0.53 11.14
C PHE A 128 -9.94 0.96 12.58
N LYS A 129 -10.34 2.22 12.72
CA LYS A 129 -10.59 2.79 14.06
C LYS A 129 -11.94 2.38 14.65
N SER A 130 -12.91 2.04 13.76
CA SER A 130 -14.24 1.61 14.18
C SER A 130 -14.85 0.73 13.11
N ILE A 131 -15.94 0.03 13.48
CA ILE A 131 -16.69 -0.76 12.48
C ILE A 131 -17.33 0.13 11.44
N ALA A 132 -17.74 1.34 11.81
CA ALA A 132 -18.33 2.30 10.87
C ALA A 132 -17.27 2.76 9.85
N ASP A 133 -16.05 3.06 10.29
CA ASP A 133 -14.96 3.44 9.40
C ASP A 133 -14.60 2.29 8.46
N MET A 134 -14.52 1.08 9.01
CA MET A 134 -14.25 -0.11 8.21
C MET A 134 -15.29 -0.30 7.11
N ALA A 135 -16.56 -0.20 7.46
CA ALA A 135 -17.66 -0.33 6.50
C ALA A 135 -17.60 0.75 5.42
N GLN A 136 -17.33 2.00 5.82
CA GLN A 136 -17.22 3.11 4.89
C GLN A 136 -16.07 2.92 3.89
N LEU A 137 -14.89 2.59 4.39
CA LEU A 137 -13.71 2.44 3.54
C LEU A 137 -13.79 1.21 2.65
N LEU A 138 -14.22 0.07 3.18
CA LEU A 138 -14.37 -1.14 2.37
C LEU A 138 -15.53 -1.01 1.37
N GLY A 139 -16.54 -0.20 1.70
CA GLY A 139 -17.64 0.09 0.78
C GLY A 139 -17.23 0.86 -0.47
N THR A 140 -16.05 1.47 -0.49
CA THR A 140 -15.53 2.16 -1.68
C THR A 140 -14.80 1.22 -2.65
N GLY A 141 -14.73 -0.08 -2.36
CA GLY A 141 -13.99 -1.04 -3.17
C GLY A 141 -12.51 -1.12 -2.82
N GLN A 142 -12.11 -0.59 -1.68
CA GLN A 142 -10.70 -0.54 -1.26
C GLN A 142 -10.06 -1.94 -1.17
N GLU A 143 -10.79 -2.93 -0.67
CA GLU A 143 -10.26 -4.30 -0.56
C GLU A 143 -9.88 -4.85 -1.93
N GLU A 144 -10.79 -4.76 -2.90
CA GLU A 144 -10.53 -5.25 -4.25
C GLU A 144 -9.43 -4.44 -4.93
N GLY A 145 -9.42 -3.11 -4.74
CA GLY A 145 -8.38 -2.25 -5.27
C GLY A 145 -7.00 -2.63 -4.73
N MET A 146 -6.89 -2.88 -3.44
CA MET A 146 -5.64 -3.30 -2.81
C MET A 146 -5.20 -4.69 -3.31
N ARG A 147 -6.15 -5.62 -3.44
CA ARG A 147 -5.86 -6.95 -3.95
C ARG A 147 -5.30 -6.90 -5.37
N LEU A 148 -5.92 -6.10 -6.22
CA LEU A 148 -5.48 -5.93 -7.62
C LEU A 148 -4.12 -5.22 -7.68
N ALA A 149 -3.91 -4.21 -6.84
CA ALA A 149 -2.63 -3.50 -6.78
C ALA A 149 -1.50 -4.44 -6.37
N VAL A 150 -1.66 -5.15 -5.26
CA VAL A 150 -0.65 -6.10 -4.77
C VAL A 150 -0.39 -7.20 -5.80
N GLY A 151 -1.41 -7.64 -6.53
CA GLY A 151 -1.28 -8.63 -7.60
C GLY A 151 -0.37 -8.21 -8.75
N GLN A 152 -0.06 -6.92 -8.87
CA GLN A 152 0.83 -6.40 -9.91
C GLN A 152 2.31 -6.46 -9.53
N ILE A 153 2.64 -6.72 -8.25
CA ILE A 153 4.02 -6.68 -7.78
C ILE A 153 4.90 -7.69 -8.50
N ASP A 154 4.41 -8.90 -8.76
CA ASP A 154 5.18 -9.91 -9.49
C ASP A 154 5.67 -9.40 -10.84
N ALA A 155 4.81 -8.69 -11.57
CA ALA A 155 5.18 -8.11 -12.86
C ALA A 155 6.25 -7.02 -12.71
N VAL A 156 6.16 -6.21 -11.66
CA VAL A 156 7.17 -5.18 -11.37
C VAL A 156 8.51 -5.83 -11.05
N LEU A 157 8.51 -6.87 -10.22
CA LEU A 157 9.74 -7.60 -9.87
C LEU A 157 10.37 -8.24 -11.10
N ALA A 158 9.57 -8.79 -12.00
CA ALA A 158 10.05 -9.42 -13.22
C ALA A 158 10.74 -8.42 -14.15
N THR A 159 10.29 -7.17 -14.20
CA THR A 159 10.86 -6.14 -15.08
C THR A 159 12.06 -5.42 -14.47
N THR A 160 12.28 -5.53 -13.16
CA THR A 160 13.39 -4.90 -12.47
C THR A 160 14.54 -5.86 -12.17
N THR A 161 14.42 -7.13 -12.53
CA THR A 161 15.50 -8.11 -12.43
C THR A 161 16.48 -7.91 -13.56
N GLY A 162 17.74 -8.09 -13.29
CA GLY A 162 18.75 -8.09 -14.34
C GLY A 162 19.74 -6.94 -14.26
N PHE A 163 19.69 -6.22 -13.24
CA PHE A 163 20.67 -5.16 -13.04
C PHE A 163 21.16 -5.13 -11.65
#